data_ea9b30819ca2c524e39ef8d1ab6e52c5
#
_entry.id   ea9b30819ca2c524e39ef8d1ab6e52c5
#
_cell.length_a   1.000
_cell.length_b   1.000
_cell.length_c   1.000
_cell.angle_alpha   90.00
_cell.angle_beta   90.00
_cell.angle_gamma   90.00
#
_symmetry.space_group_name_H-M   'P 1'
#
loop_
_entity.id
_entity.type
_entity.pdbx_description
1 polymer ?
#
loop_
_entity_poly.entity_id
_entity_poly.type
_entity_poly.pdbx_seq_one_letter_code
_entity_poly.pdbx_strand_id
1 'polypeptide(L)'
;MTVEVQSAREDTDSWDTYLGRLESLADALARDGLRTRLVTPPGRVPSLHVVNPAAPALAEDVYAGRSRDGQWWFWWSWAERIAAGDDLAEAARRIRRVLAARS
;
A
#
# COMPACT_ATOMS: atom_id res chain seq x y z
N MET A 1 30.30 13.65 8.11
CA MET A 1 30.28 12.19 7.98
C MET A 1 29.08 11.57 8.68
N THR A 2 28.87 11.90 9.94
CA THR A 2 27.72 11.37 10.69
C THR A 2 26.38 11.74 10.05
N VAL A 3 26.30 12.94 9.50
CA VAL A 3 25.06 13.43 8.87
C VAL A 3 24.71 12.62 7.63
N GLU A 4 25.70 12.28 6.81
CA GLU A 4 25.48 11.48 5.61
C GLU A 4 24.99 10.07 5.95
N VAL A 5 25.57 9.46 6.97
CA VAL A 5 25.18 8.14 7.43
C VAL A 5 23.73 8.16 7.94
N GLN A 6 23.35 9.22 8.65
CA GLN A 6 21.97 9.37 9.11
C GLN A 6 20.98 9.52 7.97
N SER A 7 21.34 10.32 6.97
CA SER A 7 20.46 10.48 5.79
C SER A 7 20.22 9.17 5.08
N ALA A 8 21.28 8.39 4.86
CA ALA A 8 21.17 7.09 4.22
C ALA A 8 20.28 6.14 5.03
N ARG A 9 20.45 6.20 6.37
CA ARG A 9 19.66 5.37 7.27
C ARG A 9 18.18 5.77 7.26
N GLU A 10 17.90 7.05 7.22
CA GLU A 10 16.53 7.56 7.15
C GLU A 10 15.85 7.11 5.86
N ASP A 11 16.55 7.19 4.74
CA ASP A 11 16.03 6.73 3.46
C ASP A 11 15.73 5.24 3.49
N THR A 12 16.62 4.44 4.08
CA THR A 12 16.43 3.00 4.23
C THR A 12 15.22 2.70 5.11
N ASP A 13 15.10 3.40 6.24
CA ASP A 13 13.98 3.23 7.16
C ASP A 13 12.66 3.57 6.47
N SER A 14 12.62 4.66 5.70
CA SER A 14 11.42 5.04 4.95
C SER A 14 11.03 3.98 3.94
N TRP A 15 12.02 3.44 3.22
CA TRP A 15 11.79 2.38 2.24
C TRP A 15 11.23 1.13 2.91
N ASP A 16 11.85 0.71 4.02
CA ASP A 16 11.40 -0.46 4.77
C ASP A 16 9.98 -0.25 5.31
N THR A 17 9.66 0.97 5.72
CA THR A 17 8.32 1.29 6.21
C THR A 17 7.29 1.22 5.09
N TYR A 18 7.61 1.71 3.90
CA TYR A 18 6.75 1.55 2.72
C TYR A 18 6.42 0.09 2.47
N LEU A 19 7.48 -0.71 2.38
CA LEU A 19 7.32 -2.14 2.09
C LEU A 19 6.57 -2.84 3.20
N GLY A 20 6.92 -2.56 4.44
CA GLY A 20 6.29 -3.19 5.59
C GLY A 20 4.80 -2.93 5.66
N ARG A 21 4.39 -1.69 5.38
CA ARG A 21 2.97 -1.35 5.40
C ARG A 21 2.21 -2.01 4.26
N LEU A 22 2.80 -2.06 3.07
CA LEU A 22 2.18 -2.73 1.93
C LEU A 22 2.10 -4.24 2.15
N GLU A 23 3.11 -4.83 2.74
CA GLU A 23 3.09 -6.26 3.05
C GLU A 23 2.03 -6.61 4.09
N SER A 24 1.89 -5.79 5.13
CA SER A 24 0.86 -5.98 6.14
C SER A 24 -0.54 -5.86 5.53
N LEU A 25 -0.71 -4.90 4.62
CA LEU A 25 -1.98 -4.74 3.91
C LEU A 25 -2.25 -5.94 3.01
N ALA A 26 -1.21 -6.45 2.33
CA ALA A 26 -1.34 -7.62 1.48
C ALA A 26 -1.84 -8.82 2.27
N ASP A 27 -1.30 -9.04 3.46
CA ASP A 27 -1.75 -10.13 4.33
C ASP A 27 -3.21 -9.98 4.71
N ALA A 28 -3.64 -8.78 5.06
CA ALA A 28 -5.04 -8.52 5.41
C ALA A 28 -5.97 -8.77 4.21
N LEU A 29 -5.57 -8.32 3.03
CA LEU A 29 -6.38 -8.51 1.81
C LEU A 29 -6.44 -9.97 1.40
N ALA A 30 -5.34 -10.70 1.56
CA ALA A 30 -5.31 -12.14 1.25
C ALA A 30 -6.30 -12.91 2.14
N ARG A 31 -6.41 -12.54 3.41
CA ARG A 31 -7.40 -13.15 4.30
C ARG A 31 -8.83 -12.88 3.85
N ASP A 32 -9.04 -11.78 3.14
CA ASP A 32 -10.35 -11.43 2.60
C ASP A 32 -10.60 -12.02 1.21
N GLY A 33 -9.68 -12.85 0.72
CA GLY A 33 -9.85 -13.54 -0.56
C GLY A 33 -9.38 -12.77 -1.79
N LEU A 34 -8.71 -11.65 -1.61
CA LEU A 34 -8.15 -10.89 -2.72
C LEU A 34 -6.73 -11.36 -3.02
N ARG A 35 -6.32 -11.25 -4.28
CA ARG A 35 -4.95 -11.55 -4.67
C ARG A 35 -4.14 -10.28 -4.68
N THR A 36 -2.90 -10.37 -4.20
CA THR A 36 -2.03 -9.22 -4.13
C THR A 36 -0.66 -9.55 -4.69
N ARG A 37 0.00 -8.53 -5.23
CA ARG A 37 1.37 -8.65 -5.68
C ARG A 37 2.09 -7.35 -5.37
N LEU A 38 3.21 -7.45 -4.67
CA LEU A 38 4.04 -6.29 -4.39
C LEU A 38 4.87 -5.98 -5.63
N VAL A 39 4.79 -4.74 -6.09
CA VAL A 39 5.51 -4.28 -7.29
C VAL A 39 6.56 -3.28 -6.85
N THR A 40 7.83 -3.58 -7.14
CA THR A 40 8.96 -2.74 -6.72
C THR A 40 9.79 -2.33 -7.93
N PRO A 41 9.28 -1.41 -8.78
CA PRO A 41 10.01 -1.03 -9.98
C PRO A 41 11.25 -0.22 -9.61
N PRO A 42 12.35 -0.37 -10.38
CA PRO A 42 13.57 0.39 -10.11
C PRO A 42 13.33 1.90 -10.18
N GLY A 43 13.83 2.62 -9.18
CA GLY A 43 13.75 4.08 -9.15
C GLY A 43 12.37 4.66 -8.88
N ARG A 44 11.40 3.82 -8.50
CA ARG A 44 10.03 4.27 -8.19
C ARG A 44 9.59 3.73 -6.85
N VAL A 45 8.58 4.36 -6.27
CA VAL A 45 8.00 3.86 -5.01
C VAL A 45 7.30 2.53 -5.25
N PRO A 46 7.34 1.63 -4.27
CA PRO A 46 6.64 0.36 -4.41
C PRO A 46 5.13 0.56 -4.38
N SER A 47 4.41 -0.38 -4.97
CA SER A 47 2.96 -0.41 -4.94
C SER A 47 2.48 -1.83 -4.70
N LEU A 48 1.23 -1.95 -4.27
CA LEU A 48 0.58 -3.24 -4.10
C LEU A 48 -0.51 -3.36 -5.17
N HIS A 49 -0.33 -4.32 -6.06
CA HIS A 49 -1.34 -4.63 -7.08
C HIS A 49 -2.36 -5.58 -6.48
N VAL A 50 -3.61 -5.17 -6.46
CA VAL A 50 -4.70 -5.93 -5.84
C VAL A 50 -5.71 -6.32 -6.90
N VAL A 51 -6.07 -7.60 -6.93
CA VAL A 51 -6.99 -8.16 -7.93
C VAL A 51 -8.08 -8.93 -7.21
N ASN A 52 -9.32 -8.74 -7.66
CA ASN A 52 -10.42 -9.60 -7.25
C ASN A 52 -10.41 -10.85 -8.14
N PRO A 53 -10.10 -12.05 -7.60
CA PRO A 53 -10.03 -13.25 -8.43
C PRO A 53 -11.37 -13.66 -9.03
N ALA A 54 -12.48 -13.23 -8.43
CA ALA A 54 -13.82 -13.49 -8.98
C ALA A 54 -14.15 -12.58 -10.18
N ALA A 55 -13.43 -11.47 -10.32
CA ALA A 55 -13.61 -10.53 -11.42
C ALA A 55 -12.25 -9.90 -11.75
N PRO A 56 -11.37 -10.61 -12.48
CA PRO A 56 -9.97 -10.16 -12.66
C PRO A 56 -9.78 -8.81 -13.33
N ALA A 57 -10.81 -8.32 -14.05
CA ALA A 57 -10.76 -6.97 -14.60
C ALA A 57 -10.84 -5.90 -13.53
N LEU A 58 -11.28 -6.24 -12.33
CA LEU A 58 -11.32 -5.33 -11.18
C LEU A 58 -9.99 -5.45 -10.43
N ALA A 59 -9.07 -4.58 -10.80
CA ALA A 59 -7.74 -4.54 -10.22
C ALA A 59 -7.31 -3.10 -10.03
N GLU A 60 -6.60 -2.81 -8.96
CA GLU A 60 -6.13 -1.48 -8.65
C GLU A 60 -4.78 -1.53 -7.95
N ASP A 61 -4.04 -0.43 -8.04
CA ASP A 61 -2.76 -0.29 -7.35
C ASP A 61 -2.93 0.58 -6.13
N VAL A 62 -2.30 0.15 -5.04
CA VAL A 62 -2.35 0.83 -3.75
C VAL A 62 -0.93 1.23 -3.36
N TYR A 63 -0.79 2.43 -2.84
CA TYR A 63 0.48 2.99 -2.39
C TYR A 63 0.40 3.30 -0.90
N ALA A 64 1.55 3.25 -0.24
CA ALA A 64 1.69 3.79 1.11
C ALA A 64 2.51 5.07 1.00
N GLY A 65 2.15 6.09 1.77
CA GLY A 65 2.89 7.33 1.75
C GLY A 65 2.50 8.25 2.89
N ARG A 66 3.36 9.21 3.17
CA ARG A 66 3.10 10.20 4.21
C ARG A 66 2.36 11.39 3.64
N SER A 67 1.42 11.91 4.42
CA SER A 67 0.81 13.19 4.14
C SER A 67 1.74 14.32 4.66
N ARG A 68 1.35 15.57 4.42
CA ARG A 68 2.16 16.74 4.84
C ARG A 68 2.42 16.78 6.33
N ASP A 69 1.49 16.27 7.12
CA ASP A 69 1.64 16.24 8.59
C ASP A 69 2.51 15.08 9.09
N GLY A 70 3.09 14.30 8.17
CA GLY A 70 3.96 13.19 8.50
C GLY A 70 3.23 11.89 8.81
N GLN A 71 1.94 11.86 8.71
CA GLN A 71 1.17 10.65 8.98
C GLN A 71 1.17 9.73 7.77
N TRP A 72 1.24 8.42 8.05
CA TRP A 72 1.18 7.42 7.00
C TRP A 72 -0.26 7.14 6.62
N TRP A 73 -0.48 7.00 5.27
CA TRP A 73 -1.77 6.68 4.69
C TRP A 73 -1.59 5.65 3.60
N PHE A 74 -2.66 4.90 3.32
CA PHE A 74 -2.76 4.15 2.08
C PHE A 74 -3.50 5.01 1.06
N TRP A 75 -3.06 4.92 -0.20
CA TRP A 75 -3.54 5.78 -1.28
C TRP A 75 -3.87 4.96 -2.50
N TRP A 76 -4.91 5.36 -3.20
CA TRP A 76 -5.15 4.87 -4.55
C TRP A 76 -4.16 5.49 -5.53
N SER A 77 -4.00 4.87 -6.73
CA SER A 77 -3.09 5.38 -7.76
C SER A 77 -3.49 6.78 -8.27
N TRP A 78 -4.74 7.17 -8.09
CA TRP A 78 -5.22 8.50 -8.45
C TRP A 78 -5.15 9.49 -7.29
N ALA A 79 -4.32 9.21 -6.31
CA ALA A 79 -3.99 10.10 -5.19
C ALA A 79 -5.14 10.38 -4.22
N GLU A 80 -6.11 9.48 -4.15
CA GLU A 80 -7.18 9.56 -3.15
C GLU A 80 -6.82 8.68 -1.96
N ARG A 81 -7.06 9.18 -0.75
CA ARG A 81 -6.76 8.43 0.47
C ARG A 81 -7.72 7.27 0.64
N ILE A 82 -7.17 6.14 1.10
CA ILE A 82 -7.96 4.95 1.42
C ILE A 82 -8.22 4.92 2.93
N ALA A 83 -7.16 4.89 3.73
CA ALA A 83 -7.24 4.80 5.17
C ALA A 83 -5.88 5.11 5.79
N ALA A 84 -5.85 5.36 7.10
CA ALA A 84 -4.60 5.58 7.82
C ALA A 84 -3.71 4.35 7.70
N GLY A 85 -2.40 4.57 7.67
CA GLY A 85 -1.42 3.51 7.44
C GLY A 85 -1.31 2.48 8.56
N ASP A 86 -1.94 2.73 9.71
CA ASP A 86 -2.02 1.77 10.80
C ASP A 86 -3.41 1.13 10.94
N ASP A 87 -4.37 1.52 10.10
CA ASP A 87 -5.73 1.00 10.13
C ASP A 87 -5.93 0.01 8.98
N LEU A 88 -5.34 -1.16 9.13
CA LEU A 88 -5.39 -2.20 8.11
C LEU A 88 -6.81 -2.71 7.86
N ALA A 89 -7.63 -2.79 8.90
CA ALA A 89 -8.99 -3.27 8.77
C ALA A 89 -9.83 -2.34 7.89
N GLU A 90 -9.72 -1.03 8.12
CA GLU A 90 -10.45 -0.06 7.32
C GLU A 90 -9.93 -0.01 5.88
N ALA A 91 -8.60 -0.08 5.71
CA ALA A 91 -8.00 -0.10 4.39
C ALA A 91 -8.50 -1.32 3.60
N ALA A 92 -8.45 -2.50 4.20
CA ALA A 92 -8.90 -3.72 3.53
C ALA A 92 -10.38 -3.65 3.19
N ARG A 93 -11.20 -3.11 4.09
CA ARG A 93 -12.65 -2.97 3.87
C ARG A 93 -12.95 -2.08 2.67
N ARG A 94 -12.28 -0.94 2.58
CA ARG A 94 -12.49 0.02 1.48
C ARG A 94 -12.00 -0.52 0.15
N ILE A 95 -10.85 -1.17 0.15
CA ILE A 95 -10.29 -1.78 -1.06
C ILE A 95 -11.22 -2.89 -1.54
N ARG A 96 -11.67 -3.74 -0.64
CA ARG A 96 -12.59 -4.82 -0.97
C ARG A 96 -13.89 -4.29 -1.57
N ARG A 97 -14.40 -3.19 -1.04
CA ARG A 97 -15.63 -2.56 -1.55
C ARG A 97 -15.46 -2.07 -2.99
N VAL A 98 -14.33 -1.40 -3.27
CA VAL A 98 -14.06 -0.88 -4.61
C VAL A 98 -13.89 -2.02 -5.62
N LEU A 99 -13.27 -3.12 -5.20
CA LEU A 99 -13.01 -4.25 -6.07
C LEU A 99 -14.10 -5.33 -6.02
N ALA A 100 -15.20 -5.08 -5.32
CA ALA A 100 -16.27 -6.05 -5.24
C ALA A 100 -16.95 -6.20 -6.59
N ALA A 101 -17.14 -7.45 -7.01
CA ALA A 101 -17.89 -7.73 -8.22
C ALA A 101 -19.36 -7.37 -7.98
N ARG A 102 -19.94 -6.65 -8.93
CA ARG A 102 -21.37 -6.35 -8.85
C ARG A 102 -22.14 -7.53 -9.41
N SER A 103 -23.06 -7.96 -8.59
CA SER A 103 -23.95 -9.04 -9.03
C SER A 103 -25.15 -8.47 -9.79
#